data_3288e401c3df7c7f843aab4f8ba57a93
#
_entry.id   3288e401c3df7c7f843aab4f8ba57a93
#
_cell.length_a   1.000
_cell.length_b   1.000
_cell.length_c   1.000
_cell.angle_alpha   90.00
_cell.angle_beta   90.00
_cell.angle_gamma   90.00
#
_symmetry.space_group_name_H-M   'P 1'
#
loop_
_entity.id
_entity.type
_entity.pdbx_description
1 polymer ?
#
loop_
_entity_poly.entity_id
_entity_poly.type
_entity_poly.pdbx_seq_one_letter_code
_entity_poly.pdbx_strand_id
1 'polypeptide(L)'
;TNLDFIIGPLYPEQIAPLSKFCQQHHIKLVVPFSSLGDNVYENPYYYAINPPKSYQFAEASRLTTELFGKDNVIFLEGTENDKDAAAFIDATRKRLQQNGSKANRLKLNDDEIKWMETMTQYKDNVIIPNSSGIKLLNQLFPKLKEFTKKNPEYRIKLVGYPEWQTYASNHLENFYQFNTYANSTYYKNPLNVKDEEIDKANQNAI
;
A
#
# COMPACT_ATOMS: atom_id res chain seq x y z
N THR A 1 21.64 -12.79 -37.00
CA THR A 1 21.17 -11.52 -36.45
C THR A 1 21.57 -11.48 -35.00
N ASN A 2 22.52 -10.60 -34.65
CA ASN A 2 22.86 -10.41 -33.24
C ASN A 2 21.75 -9.59 -32.59
N LEU A 3 21.13 -10.14 -31.57
CA LEU A 3 20.11 -9.48 -30.77
C LEU A 3 20.75 -9.08 -29.44
N ASP A 4 20.82 -7.78 -29.17
CA ASP A 4 21.50 -7.25 -28.00
C ASP A 4 20.57 -7.18 -26.77
N PHE A 5 19.27 -6.89 -27.00
CA PHE A 5 18.29 -6.83 -25.93
C PHE A 5 16.87 -7.11 -26.42
N ILE A 6 16.01 -7.51 -25.49
CA ILE A 6 14.58 -7.71 -25.68
C ILE A 6 13.84 -6.85 -24.65
N ILE A 7 12.80 -6.13 -25.07
CA ILE A 7 11.88 -5.41 -24.21
C ILE A 7 10.57 -6.20 -24.16
N GLY A 8 10.16 -6.62 -22.97
CA GLY A 8 9.01 -7.48 -22.76
C GLY A 8 9.31 -8.57 -21.73
N PRO A 9 8.51 -9.63 -21.64
CA PRO A 9 7.25 -9.87 -22.36
C PRO A 9 6.09 -9.07 -21.79
N LEU A 10 4.95 -9.11 -22.48
CA LEU A 10 3.72 -8.47 -22.00
C LEU A 10 3.02 -9.34 -20.93
N TYR A 11 3.12 -10.67 -21.07
CA TYR A 11 2.43 -11.63 -20.22
C TYR A 11 3.38 -12.24 -19.18
N PRO A 12 3.00 -12.23 -17.87
CA PRO A 12 3.85 -12.73 -16.78
C PRO A 12 4.35 -14.16 -16.95
N GLU A 13 3.54 -15.07 -17.51
CA GLU A 13 3.88 -16.47 -17.74
C GLU A 13 5.02 -16.67 -18.74
N GLN A 14 5.29 -15.68 -19.57
CA GLN A 14 6.38 -15.72 -20.55
C GLN A 14 7.73 -15.27 -19.95
N ILE A 15 7.73 -14.66 -18.76
CA ILE A 15 8.94 -14.08 -18.16
C ILE A 15 9.99 -15.17 -17.89
N ALA A 16 9.61 -16.23 -17.20
CA ALA A 16 10.55 -17.27 -16.79
C ALA A 16 11.24 -17.97 -17.98
N PRO A 17 10.53 -18.46 -19.02
CA PRO A 17 11.17 -19.08 -20.16
C PRO A 17 12.02 -18.08 -20.96
N LEU A 18 11.57 -16.83 -21.12
CA LEU A 18 12.31 -15.81 -21.85
C LEU A 18 13.56 -15.37 -21.08
N SER A 19 13.48 -15.23 -19.76
CA SER A 19 14.62 -14.91 -18.89
C SER A 19 15.71 -15.97 -19.00
N LYS A 20 15.34 -17.24 -18.96
CA LYS A 20 16.29 -18.36 -19.14
C LYS A 20 16.94 -18.35 -20.52
N PHE A 21 16.17 -18.12 -21.56
CA PHE A 21 16.68 -17.98 -22.94
C PHE A 21 17.69 -16.83 -23.03
N CYS A 22 17.34 -15.65 -22.51
CA CYS A 22 18.18 -14.47 -22.53
C CYS A 22 19.50 -14.68 -21.78
N GLN A 23 19.45 -15.36 -20.63
CA GLN A 23 20.64 -15.73 -19.86
C GLN A 23 21.56 -16.64 -20.65
N GLN A 24 21.03 -17.66 -21.31
CA GLN A 24 21.80 -18.62 -22.12
C GLN A 24 22.48 -17.98 -23.32
N HIS A 25 21.83 -16.97 -23.92
CA HIS A 25 22.32 -16.29 -25.13
C HIS A 25 22.97 -14.93 -24.87
N HIS A 26 23.17 -14.56 -23.62
CA HIS A 26 23.74 -13.28 -23.19
C HIS A 26 22.99 -12.05 -23.74
N ILE A 27 21.68 -12.16 -23.87
CA ILE A 27 20.77 -11.10 -24.35
C ILE A 27 20.18 -10.39 -23.13
N LYS A 28 20.17 -9.06 -23.10
CA LYS A 28 19.57 -8.28 -22.04
C LYS A 28 18.05 -8.32 -22.17
N LEU A 29 17.35 -8.73 -21.09
CA LEU A 29 15.89 -8.75 -21.01
C LEU A 29 15.42 -7.60 -20.13
N VAL A 30 14.70 -6.65 -20.71
CA VAL A 30 14.09 -5.52 -20.00
C VAL A 30 12.60 -5.79 -19.86
N VAL A 31 12.11 -5.90 -18.62
CA VAL A 31 10.70 -6.21 -18.30
C VAL A 31 10.02 -4.97 -17.70
N PRO A 32 9.27 -4.19 -18.50
CA PRO A 32 8.69 -2.92 -18.03
C PRO A 32 7.33 -3.09 -17.36
N PHE A 33 6.58 -4.19 -17.62
CA PHE A 33 5.16 -4.30 -17.26
C PHE A 33 4.89 -5.27 -16.11
N SER A 34 5.91 -5.89 -15.53
CA SER A 34 5.73 -6.85 -14.44
C SER A 34 6.59 -6.48 -13.24
N SER A 35 6.02 -6.64 -12.06
CA SER A 35 6.73 -6.62 -10.77
C SER A 35 7.18 -8.01 -10.31
N LEU A 36 6.96 -9.06 -11.14
CA LEU A 36 7.45 -10.41 -10.90
C LEU A 36 8.93 -10.46 -11.27
N GLY A 37 9.80 -10.48 -10.27
CA GLY A 37 11.22 -10.35 -10.54
C GLY A 37 12.13 -10.88 -9.43
N ASP A 38 11.73 -11.95 -8.74
CA ASP A 38 12.59 -12.55 -7.72
C ASP A 38 13.91 -13.08 -8.31
N ASN A 39 13.96 -13.30 -9.63
CA ASN A 39 15.15 -13.74 -10.36
C ASN A 39 16.11 -12.61 -10.75
N VAL A 40 15.83 -11.36 -10.39
CA VAL A 40 16.70 -10.20 -10.73
C VAL A 40 18.11 -10.38 -10.18
N TYR A 41 18.24 -11.02 -9.02
CA TYR A 41 19.55 -11.26 -8.39
C TYR A 41 20.29 -12.46 -8.94
N GLU A 42 19.60 -13.39 -9.60
CA GLU A 42 20.17 -14.65 -10.09
C GLU A 42 20.54 -14.56 -11.59
N ASN A 43 19.92 -13.63 -12.33
CA ASN A 43 20.15 -13.47 -13.76
C ASN A 43 20.68 -12.05 -14.08
N PRO A 44 21.98 -11.92 -14.38
CA PRO A 44 22.60 -10.62 -14.71
C PRO A 44 22.11 -9.99 -16.02
N TYR A 45 21.36 -10.75 -16.81
CA TYR A 45 20.75 -10.26 -18.06
C TYR A 45 19.27 -9.85 -17.89
N TYR A 46 18.72 -9.93 -16.68
CA TYR A 46 17.32 -9.57 -16.39
C TYR A 46 17.24 -8.19 -15.73
N TYR A 47 16.48 -7.29 -16.32
CA TYR A 47 16.26 -5.92 -15.84
C TYR A 47 14.76 -5.67 -15.65
N ALA A 48 14.29 -5.61 -14.41
CA ALA A 48 12.93 -5.20 -14.08
C ALA A 48 12.90 -3.67 -13.90
N ILE A 49 11.97 -3.00 -14.61
CA ILE A 49 11.75 -1.56 -14.42
C ILE A 49 10.87 -1.32 -13.20
N ASN A 50 9.83 -2.13 -13.02
CA ASN A 50 8.99 -2.06 -11.83
C ASN A 50 9.65 -2.83 -10.68
N PRO A 51 9.82 -2.20 -9.52
CA PRO A 51 10.37 -2.89 -8.36
C PRO A 51 9.42 -4.02 -7.93
N PRO A 52 9.95 -5.16 -7.46
CA PRO A 52 9.15 -6.23 -6.89
C PRO A 52 8.24 -5.71 -5.76
N LYS A 53 7.04 -6.28 -5.64
CA LYS A 53 6.09 -5.90 -4.58
C LYS A 53 6.67 -6.02 -3.18
N SER A 54 7.56 -6.98 -2.96
CA SER A 54 8.29 -7.15 -1.68
C SER A 54 9.05 -5.89 -1.26
N TYR A 55 9.69 -5.19 -2.21
CA TYR A 55 10.38 -3.92 -1.95
C TYR A 55 9.39 -2.80 -1.65
N GLN A 56 8.27 -2.75 -2.39
CA GLN A 56 7.22 -1.76 -2.14
C GLN A 56 6.64 -1.94 -0.73
N PHE A 57 6.36 -3.18 -0.32
CA PHE A 57 5.86 -3.46 1.03
C PHE A 57 6.90 -3.19 2.12
N ALA A 58 8.17 -3.49 1.87
CA ALA A 58 9.25 -3.18 2.79
C ALA A 58 9.36 -1.67 3.03
N GLU A 59 9.32 -0.87 1.98
CA GLU A 59 9.40 0.58 2.07
C GLU A 59 8.12 1.20 2.65
N ALA A 60 6.94 0.75 2.21
CA ALA A 60 5.67 1.17 2.77
C ALA A 60 5.57 0.87 4.27
N SER A 61 6.03 -0.31 4.71
CA SER A 61 6.06 -0.66 6.13
C SER A 61 7.05 0.19 6.93
N ARG A 62 8.19 0.56 6.33
CA ARG A 62 9.18 1.46 6.95
C ARG A 62 8.56 2.82 7.19
N LEU A 63 8.01 3.43 6.15
CA LEU A 63 7.36 4.75 6.25
C LEU A 63 6.17 4.74 7.21
N THR A 64 5.32 3.72 7.16
CA THR A 64 4.19 3.60 8.08
C THR A 64 4.65 3.52 9.53
N THR A 65 5.72 2.77 9.80
CA THR A 65 6.26 2.65 11.15
C THR A 65 6.94 3.93 11.62
N GLU A 66 7.63 4.64 10.74
CA GLU A 66 8.25 5.94 11.07
C GLU A 66 7.21 7.00 11.37
N LEU A 67 6.15 7.08 10.58
CA LEU A 67 5.09 8.09 10.74
C LEU A 67 4.17 7.80 11.92
N PHE A 68 3.81 6.53 12.13
CA PHE A 68 2.73 6.14 13.02
C PHE A 68 3.12 5.15 14.11
N GLY A 69 4.37 4.75 14.23
CA GLY A 69 4.80 3.72 15.19
C GLY A 69 4.61 4.11 16.67
N LYS A 70 4.36 5.40 16.95
CA LYS A 70 4.04 5.91 18.30
C LYS A 70 2.54 6.07 18.55
N ASP A 71 1.73 5.95 17.49
CA ASP A 71 0.28 6.02 17.56
C ASP A 71 -0.32 4.66 17.93
N ASN A 72 -1.63 4.62 18.14
CA ASN A 72 -2.34 3.37 18.33
C ASN A 72 -2.58 2.70 16.97
N VAL A 73 -1.68 1.83 16.54
CA VAL A 73 -1.80 1.10 15.27
C VAL A 73 -2.73 -0.09 15.42
N ILE A 74 -3.73 -0.20 14.53
CA ILE A 74 -4.78 -1.20 14.55
C ILE A 74 -4.84 -1.89 13.19
N PHE A 75 -4.61 -3.21 13.14
CA PHE A 75 -4.88 -4.01 11.97
C PHE A 75 -6.34 -4.41 11.94
N LEU A 76 -7.05 -3.97 10.90
CA LEU A 76 -8.47 -4.25 10.73
C LEU A 76 -8.67 -5.47 9.82
N GLU A 77 -9.36 -6.48 10.33
CA GLU A 77 -9.72 -7.68 9.59
C GLU A 77 -11.12 -7.51 8.97
N GLY A 78 -11.17 -7.47 7.64
CA GLY A 78 -12.39 -7.58 6.84
C GLY A 78 -12.65 -9.03 6.40
N THR A 79 -13.65 -9.19 5.54
CA THR A 79 -14.07 -10.51 5.04
C THR A 79 -13.25 -10.99 3.84
N GLU A 80 -12.44 -10.14 3.25
CA GLU A 80 -11.65 -10.44 2.04
C GLU A 80 -10.26 -10.97 2.40
N ASN A 81 -9.76 -11.88 1.56
CA ASN A 81 -8.39 -12.38 1.68
C ASN A 81 -7.52 -11.76 0.57
N ASP A 82 -6.78 -10.72 0.94
CA ASP A 82 -5.87 -9.99 0.06
C ASP A 82 -4.43 -10.32 0.44
N LYS A 83 -3.73 -11.06 -0.43
CA LYS A 83 -2.37 -11.53 -0.17
C LYS A 83 -1.36 -10.38 -0.08
N ASP A 84 -1.53 -9.34 -0.88
CA ASP A 84 -0.65 -8.19 -0.90
C ASP A 84 -0.84 -7.37 0.38
N ALA A 85 -2.08 -7.15 0.77
CA ALA A 85 -2.39 -6.52 2.05
C ALA A 85 -1.86 -7.30 3.25
N ALA A 86 -1.97 -8.62 3.23
CA ALA A 86 -1.41 -9.49 4.27
C ALA A 86 0.12 -9.35 4.35
N ALA A 87 0.82 -9.33 3.22
CA ALA A 87 2.27 -9.14 3.18
C ALA A 87 2.71 -7.79 3.75
N PHE A 88 2.00 -6.71 3.40
CA PHE A 88 2.24 -5.38 3.95
C PHE A 88 2.00 -5.31 5.46
N ILE A 89 0.89 -5.90 5.94
CA ILE A 89 0.56 -5.98 7.37
C ILE A 89 1.63 -6.75 8.14
N ASP A 90 2.08 -7.90 7.61
CA ASP A 90 3.11 -8.70 8.27
C ASP A 90 4.46 -7.97 8.33
N ALA A 91 4.85 -7.28 7.25
CA ALA A 91 6.05 -6.45 7.25
C ALA A 91 5.95 -5.31 8.28
N THR A 92 4.80 -4.62 8.32
CA THR A 92 4.55 -3.53 9.27
C THR A 92 4.55 -4.03 10.72
N ARG A 93 3.90 -5.16 10.99
CA ARG A 93 3.87 -5.78 12.33
C ARG A 93 5.26 -6.12 12.83
N LYS A 94 6.10 -6.75 11.99
CA LYS A 94 7.49 -7.09 12.33
C LYS A 94 8.30 -5.84 12.70
N ARG A 95 8.18 -4.77 11.92
CA ARG A 95 8.88 -3.50 12.20
C ARG A 95 8.40 -2.83 13.49
N LEU A 96 7.09 -2.79 13.73
CA LEU A 96 6.54 -2.27 14.98
C LEU A 96 7.09 -3.02 16.18
N GLN A 97 7.12 -4.37 16.13
CA GLN A 97 7.68 -5.20 17.19
C GLN A 97 9.18 -4.94 17.40
N GLN A 98 9.96 -4.79 16.33
CA GLN A 98 11.39 -4.45 16.40
C GLN A 98 11.64 -3.08 17.09
N ASN A 99 10.71 -2.15 16.93
CA ASN A 99 10.76 -0.83 17.55
C ASN A 99 10.11 -0.80 18.95
N GLY A 100 9.75 -1.95 19.52
CA GLY A 100 9.11 -2.04 20.84
C GLY A 100 7.64 -1.59 20.87
N SER A 101 7.04 -1.32 19.70
CA SER A 101 5.64 -0.92 19.58
C SER A 101 4.73 -2.15 19.42
N LYS A 102 3.49 -2.04 19.91
CA LYS A 102 2.46 -3.08 19.75
C LYS A 102 1.36 -2.56 18.84
N ALA A 103 0.89 -3.42 17.95
CA ALA A 103 -0.31 -3.16 17.17
C ALA A 103 -1.47 -3.98 17.71
N ASN A 104 -2.65 -3.37 17.73
CA ASN A 104 -3.89 -4.01 18.10
C ASN A 104 -4.56 -4.68 16.89
N ARG A 105 -5.58 -5.50 17.14
CA ARG A 105 -6.40 -6.12 16.09
C ARG A 105 -7.86 -5.81 16.36
N LEU A 106 -8.59 -5.57 15.28
CA LEU A 106 -10.01 -5.29 15.28
C LEU A 106 -10.64 -5.95 14.06
N LYS A 107 -11.83 -6.48 14.20
CA LYS A 107 -12.61 -6.98 13.07
C LYS A 107 -13.64 -5.94 12.66
N LEU A 108 -13.89 -5.90 11.36
CA LEU A 108 -14.90 -4.98 10.82
C LEU A 108 -16.27 -5.20 11.48
N ASN A 109 -16.62 -6.45 11.78
CA ASN A 109 -17.91 -6.84 12.38
C ASN A 109 -17.92 -6.83 13.91
N ASP A 110 -16.82 -6.45 14.56
CA ASP A 110 -16.83 -6.29 16.02
C ASP A 110 -17.84 -5.20 16.42
N ASP A 111 -18.40 -5.34 17.62
CA ASP A 111 -19.35 -4.39 18.17
C ASP A 111 -18.67 -3.06 18.59
N GLU A 112 -19.49 -2.08 18.93
CA GLU A 112 -19.02 -0.74 19.29
C GLU A 112 -18.16 -0.77 20.56
N ILE A 113 -18.47 -1.64 21.51
CA ILE A 113 -17.72 -1.79 22.76
C ILE A 113 -16.30 -2.25 22.45
N LYS A 114 -16.16 -3.26 21.59
CA LYS A 114 -14.84 -3.77 21.16
C LYS A 114 -14.01 -2.74 20.43
N TRP A 115 -14.66 -1.89 19.62
CA TRP A 115 -14.01 -0.76 18.96
C TRP A 115 -13.48 0.25 20.00
N MET A 116 -14.30 0.62 21.00
CA MET A 116 -13.90 1.54 22.07
C MET A 116 -12.77 0.97 22.94
N GLU A 117 -12.79 -0.32 23.27
CA GLU A 117 -11.71 -0.98 24.02
C GLU A 117 -10.38 -1.03 23.27
N THR A 118 -10.43 -1.13 21.93
CA THR A 118 -9.25 -1.26 21.09
C THR A 118 -8.64 0.10 20.74
N MET A 119 -9.47 1.14 20.66
CA MET A 119 -9.05 2.51 20.34
C MET A 119 -8.63 3.29 21.58
N THR A 120 -7.84 4.33 21.38
CA THR A 120 -7.38 5.23 22.43
C THR A 120 -8.03 6.60 22.23
N GLN A 121 -8.67 7.12 23.28
CA GLN A 121 -9.27 8.45 23.28
C GLN A 121 -8.19 9.54 23.20
N TYR A 122 -8.51 10.63 22.50
CA TYR A 122 -7.66 11.84 22.36
C TYR A 122 -6.30 11.60 21.72
N LYS A 123 -6.10 10.41 21.12
CA LYS A 123 -4.91 10.03 20.33
C LYS A 123 -5.31 9.60 18.94
N ASP A 124 -4.33 9.55 18.06
CA ASP A 124 -4.55 9.05 16.72
C ASP A 124 -4.61 7.52 16.74
N ASN A 125 -5.69 6.98 16.18
CA ASN A 125 -5.89 5.56 15.96
C ASN A 125 -5.68 5.29 14.48
N VAL A 126 -4.61 4.60 14.15
CA VAL A 126 -4.19 4.36 12.77
C VAL A 126 -4.67 2.98 12.34
N ILE A 127 -5.69 2.94 11.51
CA ILE A 127 -6.30 1.70 11.04
C ILE A 127 -5.68 1.30 9.70
N ILE A 128 -5.19 0.06 9.65
CA ILE A 128 -4.62 -0.58 8.46
C ILE A 128 -5.50 -1.79 8.12
N PRO A 129 -6.37 -1.70 7.10
CA PRO A 129 -7.23 -2.81 6.72
C PRO A 129 -6.47 -3.94 6.01
N ASN A 130 -6.98 -5.16 6.07
CA ASN A 130 -6.41 -6.34 5.43
C ASN A 130 -6.83 -6.54 3.97
N SER A 131 -7.39 -5.53 3.33
CA SER A 131 -7.77 -5.56 1.91
C SER A 131 -7.65 -4.19 1.28
N SER A 132 -7.20 -4.17 0.03
CA SER A 132 -7.15 -2.99 -0.84
C SER A 132 -8.49 -2.76 -1.57
N GLY A 133 -9.43 -3.71 -1.50
CA GLY A 133 -10.64 -3.75 -2.31
C GLY A 133 -11.69 -2.69 -1.94
N ILE A 134 -12.39 -2.17 -2.97
CA ILE A 134 -13.47 -1.19 -2.81
C ILE A 134 -14.63 -1.72 -1.94
N LYS A 135 -14.86 -3.03 -1.95
CA LYS A 135 -15.91 -3.65 -1.13
C LYS A 135 -15.68 -3.43 0.36
N LEU A 136 -14.42 -3.55 0.80
CA LEU A 136 -14.06 -3.24 2.18
C LEU A 136 -14.34 -1.77 2.49
N LEU A 137 -13.94 -0.83 1.63
CA LEU A 137 -14.15 0.60 1.84
C LEU A 137 -15.63 0.96 1.95
N ASN A 138 -16.47 0.35 1.10
CA ASN A 138 -17.93 0.55 1.13
C ASN A 138 -18.56 0.08 2.45
N GLN A 139 -17.97 -0.86 3.15
CA GLN A 139 -18.43 -1.33 4.47
C GLN A 139 -17.78 -0.51 5.61
N LEU A 140 -16.51 -0.16 5.46
CA LEU A 140 -15.73 0.51 6.49
C LEU A 140 -16.18 1.96 6.71
N PHE A 141 -16.32 2.76 5.64
CA PHE A 141 -16.64 4.17 5.79
C PHE A 141 -17.97 4.47 6.48
N PRO A 142 -19.09 3.78 6.18
CA PRO A 142 -20.33 3.98 6.96
C PRO A 142 -20.13 3.67 8.44
N LYS A 143 -19.42 2.61 8.77
CA LYS A 143 -19.13 2.22 10.16
C LYS A 143 -18.28 3.26 10.87
N LEU A 144 -17.22 3.75 10.22
CA LEU A 144 -16.36 4.81 10.78
C LEU A 144 -17.13 6.10 11.03
N LYS A 145 -17.98 6.51 10.07
CA LYS A 145 -18.81 7.71 10.20
C LYS A 145 -19.79 7.59 11.38
N GLU A 146 -20.46 6.45 11.49
CA GLU A 146 -21.38 6.20 12.61
C GLU A 146 -20.63 6.21 13.94
N PHE A 147 -19.49 5.50 14.01
CA PHE A 147 -18.69 5.43 15.23
C PHE A 147 -18.17 6.80 15.66
N THR A 148 -17.53 7.57 14.76
CA THR A 148 -16.97 8.88 15.10
C THR A 148 -18.02 9.95 15.37
N LYS A 149 -19.24 9.82 14.82
CA LYS A 149 -20.36 10.70 15.15
C LYS A 149 -20.84 10.51 16.59
N LYS A 150 -20.83 9.27 17.09
CA LYS A 150 -21.21 8.94 18.48
C LYS A 150 -20.07 9.20 19.46
N ASN A 151 -18.83 9.01 19.02
CA ASN A 151 -17.63 8.99 19.84
C ASN A 151 -16.57 9.93 19.25
N PRO A 152 -16.77 11.27 19.31
CA PRO A 152 -15.93 12.27 18.63
C PRO A 152 -14.52 12.39 19.24
N GLU A 153 -14.27 11.85 20.43
CA GLU A 153 -12.98 11.82 21.11
C GLU A 153 -11.99 10.82 20.48
N TYR A 154 -12.46 9.90 19.62
CA TYR A 154 -11.60 8.95 18.92
C TYR A 154 -11.23 9.50 17.54
N ARG A 155 -9.98 9.93 17.41
CA ARG A 155 -9.43 10.37 16.12
C ARG A 155 -8.97 9.18 15.32
N ILE A 156 -9.35 9.11 14.05
CA ILE A 156 -9.04 7.98 13.17
C ILE A 156 -8.24 8.49 11.97
N LYS A 157 -7.17 7.75 11.66
CA LYS A 157 -6.41 7.83 10.41
C LYS A 157 -6.46 6.49 9.70
N LEU A 158 -6.45 6.50 8.38
CA LEU A 158 -6.37 5.28 7.59
C LEU A 158 -5.03 5.21 6.89
N VAL A 159 -4.44 4.02 6.84
CA VAL A 159 -3.30 3.71 5.98
C VAL A 159 -3.74 2.60 5.04
N GLY A 160 -3.65 2.86 3.74
CA GLY A 160 -4.15 1.97 2.71
C GLY A 160 -3.15 1.75 1.58
N TYR A 161 -3.68 1.44 0.43
CA TYR A 161 -3.01 0.79 -0.67
C TYR A 161 -3.02 1.67 -1.92
N PRO A 162 -2.10 1.44 -2.88
CA PRO A 162 -2.06 2.19 -4.14
C PRO A 162 -3.38 2.18 -4.91
N GLU A 163 -4.12 1.07 -4.84
CA GLU A 163 -5.42 0.88 -5.49
C GLU A 163 -6.47 1.91 -5.04
N TRP A 164 -6.34 2.44 -3.80
CA TRP A 164 -7.29 3.42 -3.26
C TRP A 164 -7.27 4.74 -4.04
N GLN A 165 -6.19 5.05 -4.73
CA GLN A 165 -6.12 6.22 -5.62
C GLN A 165 -7.13 6.12 -6.77
N THR A 166 -7.40 4.90 -7.25
CA THR A 166 -8.40 4.67 -8.31
C THR A 166 -9.83 4.82 -7.83
N TYR A 167 -10.05 4.78 -6.51
CA TYR A 167 -11.38 4.95 -5.89
C TYR A 167 -11.64 6.37 -5.40
N ALA A 168 -10.71 7.30 -5.65
CA ALA A 168 -10.81 8.68 -5.18
C ALA A 168 -12.08 9.39 -5.69
N SER A 169 -12.50 9.13 -6.94
CA SER A 169 -13.74 9.70 -7.49
C SER A 169 -14.99 9.42 -6.65
N ASN A 170 -15.03 8.27 -5.97
CA ASN A 170 -16.19 7.83 -5.19
C ASN A 170 -16.02 8.04 -3.68
N HIS A 171 -14.80 8.18 -3.19
CA HIS A 171 -14.50 8.17 -1.76
C HIS A 171 -13.63 9.35 -1.29
N LEU A 172 -13.43 10.38 -2.13
CA LEU A 172 -12.52 11.48 -1.82
C LEU A 172 -12.85 12.15 -0.47
N GLU A 173 -14.12 12.47 -0.22
CA GLU A 173 -14.57 13.07 1.03
C GLU A 173 -14.27 12.16 2.24
N ASN A 174 -14.46 10.86 2.07
CA ASN A 174 -14.17 9.88 3.12
C ASN A 174 -12.67 9.81 3.42
N PHE A 175 -11.84 9.83 2.37
CA PHE A 175 -10.38 9.84 2.52
C PHE A 175 -9.91 11.10 3.25
N TYR A 176 -10.46 12.27 2.95
CA TYR A 176 -10.16 13.49 3.68
C TYR A 176 -10.65 13.44 5.12
N GLN A 177 -11.89 13.01 5.34
CA GLN A 177 -12.49 12.95 6.68
C GLN A 177 -11.65 12.09 7.64
N PHE A 178 -11.08 10.99 7.16
CA PHE A 178 -10.29 10.05 7.97
C PHE A 178 -8.78 10.19 7.74
N ASN A 179 -8.29 11.35 7.27
CA ASN A 179 -6.87 11.63 7.09
C ASN A 179 -6.13 10.42 6.50
N THR A 180 -6.58 9.97 5.31
CA THR A 180 -6.14 8.73 4.70
C THR A 180 -4.77 8.89 4.02
N TYR A 181 -3.87 7.97 4.29
CA TYR A 181 -2.56 7.82 3.67
C TYR A 181 -2.58 6.58 2.79
N ALA A 182 -2.39 6.74 1.49
CA ALA A 182 -2.26 5.64 0.56
C ALA A 182 -0.80 5.50 0.13
N ASN A 183 -0.25 4.30 0.20
CA ASN A 183 1.04 4.03 -0.38
C ASN A 183 0.96 4.22 -1.89
N SER A 184 1.93 4.92 -2.47
CA SER A 184 1.98 5.16 -3.90
C SER A 184 3.25 4.58 -4.50
N THR A 185 3.13 4.01 -5.69
CA THR A 185 4.27 3.61 -6.52
C THR A 185 4.84 4.78 -7.33
N TYR A 186 4.11 5.90 -7.37
CA TYR A 186 4.55 7.12 -8.04
C TYR A 186 5.25 8.02 -7.03
N TYR A 187 6.57 8.11 -7.18
CA TYR A 187 7.37 9.06 -6.41
C TYR A 187 7.47 10.36 -7.18
N LYS A 188 6.85 11.42 -6.66
CA LYS A 188 7.12 12.79 -7.11
C LYS A 188 8.08 13.43 -6.10
N ASN A 189 9.31 13.72 -6.52
CA ASN A 189 10.27 14.37 -5.64
C ASN A 189 9.77 15.80 -5.33
N PRO A 190 9.31 16.10 -4.12
CA PRO A 190 8.75 17.41 -3.79
C PRO A 190 9.78 18.53 -3.86
N LEU A 191 11.08 18.20 -3.79
CA LEU A 191 12.16 19.19 -3.83
C LEU A 191 12.38 19.80 -5.21
N ASN A 192 11.85 19.20 -6.28
CA ASN A 192 12.00 19.67 -7.66
C ASN A 192 10.69 20.16 -8.30
N VAL A 193 9.61 20.23 -7.52
CA VAL A 193 8.31 20.70 -8.03
C VAL A 193 8.07 22.09 -7.48
N LYS A 194 7.95 23.09 -8.36
CA LYS A 194 7.50 24.43 -7.97
C LYS A 194 6.06 24.36 -7.48
N ASP A 195 5.70 25.16 -6.48
CA ASP A 195 4.36 25.18 -5.90
C ASP A 195 3.26 25.36 -6.96
N GLU A 196 3.53 26.15 -8.00
CA GLU A 196 2.63 26.34 -9.15
C GLU A 196 2.34 25.05 -9.94
N GLU A 197 3.27 24.09 -9.98
CA GLU A 197 3.08 22.81 -10.66
C GLU A 197 2.28 21.85 -9.79
N ILE A 198 2.40 21.95 -8.46
CA ILE A 198 1.59 21.18 -7.50
C ILE A 198 0.13 21.62 -7.59
N ASP A 199 -0.10 22.94 -7.63
CA ASP A 199 -1.45 23.50 -7.74
C ASP A 199 -2.11 23.15 -9.07
N LYS A 200 -1.38 23.18 -10.20
CA LYS A 200 -1.90 22.74 -11.50
C LYS A 200 -2.20 21.24 -11.51
N ALA A 201 -1.36 20.39 -10.88
CA ALA A 201 -1.62 18.96 -10.79
C ALA A 201 -2.85 18.67 -9.92
N ASN A 202 -3.05 19.43 -8.84
CA ASN A 202 -4.23 19.31 -7.98
C ASN A 202 -5.51 19.80 -8.69
N GLN A 203 -5.44 20.86 -9.49
CA GLN A 203 -6.56 21.36 -10.29
C GLN A 203 -6.97 20.40 -11.43
N ASN A 204 -6.03 19.62 -11.97
CA ASN A 204 -6.32 18.63 -13.01
C ASN A 204 -6.72 17.24 -12.44
N ALA A 205 -6.75 17.08 -11.12
CA ALA A 205 -7.14 15.85 -10.43
C ALA A 205 -8.60 15.89 -9.91
N ILE A 206 -9.34 16.97 -10.25
CA ILE A 206 -10.78 17.15 -9.95
C ILE A 206 -11.60 16.87 -11.24
#